data_f7b8ae4a3de3f39049be1c25225d3dd6
#
_entry.id   f7b8ae4a3de3f39049be1c25225d3dd6
#
_cell.length_a   1.000
_cell.length_b   1.000
_cell.length_c   1.000
_cell.angle_alpha   90.00
_cell.angle_beta   90.00
_cell.angle_gamma   90.00
#
_symmetry.space_group_name_H-M   'P 1'
#
loop_
_entity.id
_entity.type
_entity.pdbx_description
1 polymer ?
#
loop_
_entity_poly.entity_id
_entity_poly.type
_entity_poly.pdbx_seq_one_letter_code
_entity_poly.pdbx_strand_id
1 'polypeptide(L)'
;MSSPNPVASNRNASLPDSSHSTAFVVVVAGFITSLLIANIIAVKLIAIGPWVMPAGVIIFPLSYILADVLTEVYGYHRARQVIWLGFACNLLAVLAIMLAQALPAAGFWDGQAAFERILGYAPRLLLASFLAYLVGEFVNAYVLARMKILTRGRWLWTRTIGSTLVGQLLDSVVFVTVAFAGVLPPAVLVTAILVQWLAKSAYEAAATPLTYWVVNTLKRREGIDVYDIQTDFNPLKVRG
;
A
#
# COMPACT_ATOMS: atom_id res chain seq x y z
N MET A 1 39.53 -19.45 36.72
CA MET A 1 38.14 -19.02 37.01
C MET A 1 37.71 -18.08 35.88
N SER A 2 37.10 -18.63 34.85
CA SER A 2 36.58 -17.88 33.70
C SER A 2 35.11 -17.60 33.93
N SER A 3 34.74 -16.32 33.98
CA SER A 3 33.36 -15.86 34.12
C SER A 3 32.56 -16.22 32.86
N PRO A 4 31.32 -16.69 32.99
CA PRO A 4 30.46 -16.99 31.82
C PRO A 4 29.97 -15.72 31.17
N ASN A 5 30.06 -15.70 29.84
CA ASN A 5 29.61 -14.62 28.93
C ASN A 5 28.06 -14.54 28.92
N PRO A 6 27.42 -13.45 29.33
CA PRO A 6 25.95 -13.35 29.44
C PRO A 6 25.20 -13.15 28.11
N VAL A 7 25.85 -13.28 26.96
CA VAL A 7 25.22 -12.96 25.63
C VAL A 7 24.65 -14.20 24.92
N ALA A 8 24.83 -15.44 25.51
CA ALA A 8 24.44 -16.68 24.80
C ALA A 8 23.08 -17.27 25.18
N SER A 9 22.27 -16.58 25.96
CA SER A 9 21.00 -17.11 26.47
C SER A 9 19.79 -16.27 26.02
N ASN A 10 19.45 -16.30 24.75
CA ASN A 10 18.04 -16.14 24.28
C ASN A 10 17.89 -16.29 22.76
N ARG A 11 18.44 -17.34 22.16
CA ARG A 11 18.30 -17.62 20.71
C ARG A 11 17.08 -18.48 20.34
N ASN A 12 16.28 -18.90 21.32
CA ASN A 12 15.07 -19.72 21.09
C ASN A 12 13.86 -19.13 21.82
N ALA A 13 13.70 -17.82 21.86
CA ALA A 13 12.36 -17.29 22.07
C ALA A 13 11.59 -17.65 20.79
N SER A 14 10.81 -18.74 20.84
CA SER A 14 9.70 -18.98 19.92
C SER A 14 8.95 -17.64 19.80
N LEU A 15 8.93 -17.09 18.58
CA LEU A 15 8.11 -15.92 18.31
C LEU A 15 6.73 -16.19 18.91
N PRO A 16 6.20 -15.35 19.78
CA PRO A 16 4.85 -15.56 20.27
C PRO A 16 3.98 -15.73 19.04
N ASP A 17 3.03 -16.65 19.10
CA ASP A 17 2.08 -16.98 18.04
C ASP A 17 1.12 -15.79 17.83
N SER A 18 1.71 -14.64 17.51
CA SER A 18 1.09 -13.32 17.33
C SER A 18 0.51 -13.15 15.93
N SER A 19 0.38 -14.28 15.19
CA SER A 19 -0.19 -14.27 13.85
C SER A 19 -1.61 -13.70 13.80
N HIS A 20 -2.26 -13.58 14.96
CA HIS A 20 -3.66 -13.13 15.08
C HIS A 20 -3.88 -12.11 16.20
N SER A 21 -2.90 -11.21 16.48
CA SER A 21 -3.19 -10.13 17.42
C SER A 21 -4.35 -9.28 16.89
N THR A 22 -5.24 -8.84 17.77
CA THR A 22 -6.36 -7.98 17.39
C THR A 22 -5.88 -6.73 16.64
N ALA A 23 -4.74 -6.17 17.04
CA ALA A 23 -4.19 -4.99 16.38
C ALA A 23 -3.71 -5.30 14.96
N PHE A 24 -3.06 -6.45 14.72
CA PHE A 24 -2.70 -6.88 13.37
C PHE A 24 -3.94 -7.00 12.48
N VAL A 25 -4.99 -7.67 12.96
CA VAL A 25 -6.26 -7.82 12.21
C VAL A 25 -6.87 -6.47 11.89
N VAL A 26 -6.88 -5.52 12.84
CA VAL A 26 -7.39 -4.16 12.61
C VAL A 26 -6.57 -3.41 11.56
N VAL A 27 -5.23 -3.52 11.60
CA VAL A 27 -4.34 -2.88 10.61
C VAL A 27 -4.58 -3.46 9.21
N VAL A 28 -4.68 -4.79 9.08
CA VAL A 28 -4.96 -5.47 7.81
C VAL A 28 -6.33 -5.08 7.27
N ALA A 29 -7.38 -5.14 8.10
CA ALA A 29 -8.72 -4.75 7.71
C ALA A 29 -8.79 -3.27 7.30
N GLY A 30 -8.15 -2.39 8.07
CA GLY A 30 -8.04 -0.98 7.76
C GLY A 30 -7.33 -0.72 6.42
N PHE A 31 -6.20 -1.40 6.17
CA PHE A 31 -5.45 -1.31 4.91
C PHE A 31 -6.32 -1.71 3.70
N ILE A 32 -6.92 -2.90 3.74
CA ILE A 32 -7.74 -3.42 2.64
C ILE A 32 -8.97 -2.54 2.42
N THR A 33 -9.65 -2.12 3.49
CA THR A 33 -10.83 -1.25 3.41
C THR A 33 -10.46 0.10 2.80
N SER A 34 -9.36 0.71 3.25
CA SER A 34 -8.88 1.99 2.71
C SER A 34 -8.54 1.89 1.23
N LEU A 35 -7.90 0.79 0.82
CA LEU A 35 -7.56 0.52 -0.58
C LEU A 35 -8.82 0.41 -1.45
N LEU A 36 -9.82 -0.35 -1.01
CA LEU A 36 -11.09 -0.52 -1.74
C LEU A 36 -11.87 0.78 -1.84
N ILE A 37 -12.00 1.50 -0.71
CA ILE A 37 -12.71 2.80 -0.70
C ILE A 37 -11.99 3.81 -1.59
N ALA A 38 -10.65 3.89 -1.52
CA ALA A 38 -9.87 4.81 -2.34
C ALA A 38 -10.13 4.60 -3.83
N ASN A 39 -10.17 3.35 -4.29
CA ASN A 39 -10.45 3.02 -5.69
C ASN A 39 -11.88 3.39 -6.10
N ILE A 40 -12.88 3.14 -5.26
CA ILE A 40 -14.27 3.46 -5.56
C ILE A 40 -14.49 4.97 -5.66
N ILE A 41 -14.01 5.74 -4.67
CA ILE A 41 -14.23 7.18 -4.63
C ILE A 41 -13.31 7.96 -5.58
N ALA A 42 -12.23 7.35 -6.08
CA ALA A 42 -11.31 8.00 -7.02
C ALA A 42 -11.98 8.42 -8.33
N VAL A 43 -13.10 7.83 -8.69
CA VAL A 43 -13.90 8.19 -9.87
C VAL A 43 -14.43 9.63 -9.76
N LYS A 44 -14.69 10.10 -8.54
CA LYS A 44 -15.12 11.49 -8.31
C LYS A 44 -13.90 12.41 -8.35
N LEU A 45 -13.94 13.41 -9.24
CA LEU A 45 -12.98 14.50 -9.24
C LEU A 45 -13.46 15.60 -8.28
N ILE A 46 -12.55 16.08 -7.44
CA ILE A 46 -12.78 17.21 -6.54
C ILE A 46 -11.87 18.38 -6.94
N ALA A 47 -12.33 19.60 -6.72
CA ALA A 47 -11.56 20.82 -6.94
C ALA A 47 -11.27 21.50 -5.58
N ILE A 48 -9.99 21.78 -5.32
CA ILE A 48 -9.55 22.56 -4.16
C ILE A 48 -8.74 23.75 -4.69
N GLY A 49 -9.38 24.89 -4.78
CA GLY A 49 -8.82 26.05 -5.48
C GLY A 49 -8.56 25.71 -6.96
N PRO A 50 -7.35 25.95 -7.49
CA PRO A 50 -7.01 25.64 -8.88
C PRO A 50 -6.68 24.16 -9.13
N TRP A 51 -6.64 23.32 -8.06
CA TRP A 51 -6.19 21.94 -8.14
C TRP A 51 -7.37 20.98 -8.32
N VAL A 52 -7.33 20.17 -9.36
CA VAL A 52 -8.31 19.09 -9.59
C VAL A 52 -7.63 17.76 -9.32
N MET A 53 -8.25 16.95 -8.49
CA MET A 53 -7.70 15.65 -8.09
C MET A 53 -8.80 14.61 -7.83
N PRO A 54 -8.50 13.30 -7.92
CA PRO A 54 -9.44 12.25 -7.52
C PRO A 54 -9.78 12.34 -6.03
N ALA A 55 -11.03 12.11 -5.65
CA ALA A 55 -11.45 12.12 -4.25
C ALA A 55 -10.77 11.01 -3.41
N GLY A 56 -10.20 10.00 -4.05
CA GLY A 56 -9.37 8.98 -3.39
C GLY A 56 -8.23 9.56 -2.54
N VAL A 57 -7.75 10.78 -2.86
CA VAL A 57 -6.71 11.47 -2.08
C VAL A 57 -7.06 11.62 -0.60
N ILE A 58 -8.34 11.61 -0.22
CA ILE A 58 -8.79 11.75 1.17
C ILE A 58 -8.40 10.51 2.00
N ILE A 59 -8.43 9.32 1.41
CA ILE A 59 -8.23 8.05 2.12
C ILE A 59 -6.87 7.40 1.81
N PHE A 60 -6.23 7.73 0.72
CA PHE A 60 -4.90 7.18 0.35
C PHE A 60 -3.86 7.26 1.47
N PRO A 61 -3.77 8.36 2.25
CA PRO A 61 -2.77 8.42 3.31
C PRO A 61 -2.94 7.35 4.37
N LEU A 62 -4.18 7.01 4.67
CA LEU A 62 -4.44 5.96 5.64
C LEU A 62 -3.92 4.60 5.13
N SER A 63 -4.11 4.29 3.82
CA SER A 63 -3.58 3.05 3.26
C SER A 63 -2.05 3.00 3.31
N TYR A 64 -1.36 4.10 2.98
CA TYR A 64 0.11 4.15 3.04
C TYR A 64 0.65 4.03 4.46
N ILE A 65 0.06 4.75 5.42
CA ILE A 65 0.43 4.61 6.84
C ILE A 65 0.30 3.16 7.29
N LEU A 66 -0.81 2.50 6.92
CA LEU A 66 -1.06 1.12 7.33
C LEU A 66 -0.12 0.12 6.61
N ALA A 67 0.26 0.36 5.35
CA ALA A 67 1.27 -0.42 4.64
C ALA A 67 2.65 -0.30 5.30
N ASP A 68 3.07 0.92 5.65
CA ASP A 68 4.30 1.16 6.38
C ASP A 68 4.30 0.53 7.77
N VAL A 69 3.16 0.62 8.49
CA VAL A 69 2.97 -0.05 9.78
C VAL A 69 3.12 -1.56 9.65
N LEU A 70 2.52 -2.17 8.63
CA LEU A 70 2.64 -3.60 8.37
C LEU A 70 4.11 -4.01 8.18
N THR A 71 4.86 -3.27 7.38
CA THR A 71 6.27 -3.57 7.11
C THR A 71 7.16 -3.27 8.32
N GLU A 72 6.95 -2.12 8.97
CA GLU A 72 7.81 -1.63 10.04
C GLU A 72 7.64 -2.40 11.36
N VAL A 73 6.41 -2.78 11.71
CA VAL A 73 6.10 -3.48 12.95
C VAL A 73 6.17 -4.99 12.76
N TYR A 74 5.49 -5.50 11.73
CA TYR A 74 5.26 -6.92 11.53
C TYR A 74 6.22 -7.58 10.54
N GLY A 75 7.05 -6.79 9.83
CA GLY A 75 8.08 -7.24 8.89
C GLY A 75 7.57 -7.51 7.47
N TYR A 76 8.54 -7.60 6.53
CA TYR A 76 8.28 -7.77 5.10
C TYR A 76 7.47 -9.03 4.78
N HIS A 77 7.74 -10.14 5.47
CA HIS A 77 7.04 -11.40 5.19
C HIS A 77 5.53 -11.25 5.36
N ARG A 78 5.06 -10.62 6.46
CA ARG A 78 3.63 -10.37 6.71
C ARG A 78 3.08 -9.28 5.80
N ALA A 79 3.83 -8.21 5.58
CA ALA A 79 3.44 -7.16 4.64
C ALA A 79 3.19 -7.74 3.25
N ARG A 80 4.07 -8.62 2.75
CA ARG A 80 3.92 -9.32 1.48
C ARG A 80 2.60 -10.11 1.39
N GLN A 81 2.25 -10.86 2.43
CA GLN A 81 0.99 -11.60 2.47
C GLN A 81 -0.22 -10.68 2.39
N VAL A 82 -0.18 -9.54 3.11
CA VAL A 82 -1.26 -8.55 3.12
C VAL A 82 -1.35 -7.80 1.79
N ILE A 83 -0.24 -7.51 1.12
CA ILE A 83 -0.23 -6.91 -0.23
C ILE A 83 -0.95 -7.84 -1.21
N TRP A 84 -0.64 -9.14 -1.21
CA TRP A 84 -1.34 -10.11 -2.05
C TRP A 84 -2.82 -10.25 -1.70
N LEU A 85 -3.16 -10.22 -0.41
CA LEU A 85 -4.55 -10.26 0.05
C LEU A 85 -5.30 -9.00 -0.42
N GLY A 86 -4.70 -7.82 -0.29
CA GLY A 86 -5.26 -6.56 -0.78
C GLY A 86 -5.50 -6.59 -2.30
N PHE A 87 -4.54 -7.14 -3.06
CA PHE A 87 -4.71 -7.36 -4.49
C PHE A 87 -5.89 -8.28 -4.79
N ALA A 88 -5.98 -9.43 -4.11
CA ALA A 88 -7.07 -10.39 -4.33
C ALA A 88 -8.45 -9.80 -3.97
N CYS A 89 -8.54 -9.04 -2.86
CA CYS A 89 -9.77 -8.35 -2.47
C CYS A 89 -10.18 -7.29 -3.49
N ASN A 90 -9.21 -6.51 -4.00
CA ASN A 90 -9.48 -5.50 -5.02
C ASN A 90 -9.90 -6.12 -6.35
N LEU A 91 -9.25 -7.21 -6.78
CA LEU A 91 -9.63 -7.96 -7.96
C LEU A 91 -11.04 -8.55 -7.82
N LEU A 92 -11.37 -9.12 -6.65
CA LEU A 92 -12.71 -9.65 -6.37
C LEU A 92 -13.77 -8.54 -6.47
N ALA A 93 -13.52 -7.37 -5.86
CA ALA A 93 -14.44 -6.24 -5.92
C ALA A 93 -14.69 -5.80 -7.37
N VAL A 94 -13.64 -5.69 -8.18
CA VAL A 94 -13.75 -5.32 -9.60
C VAL A 94 -14.53 -6.36 -10.39
N LEU A 95 -14.21 -7.65 -10.21
CA LEU A 95 -14.94 -8.73 -10.91
C LEU A 95 -16.43 -8.76 -10.53
N ALA A 96 -16.75 -8.51 -9.25
CA ALA A 96 -18.13 -8.41 -8.79
C ALA A 96 -18.87 -7.21 -9.42
N ILE A 97 -18.22 -6.06 -9.52
CA ILE A 97 -18.77 -4.87 -10.18
C ILE A 97 -18.98 -5.12 -11.67
N MET A 98 -18.00 -5.72 -12.37
CA MET A 98 -18.12 -6.06 -13.79
C MET A 98 -19.26 -7.05 -14.04
N LEU A 99 -19.39 -8.06 -13.18
CA LEU A 99 -20.51 -9.02 -13.27
C LEU A 99 -21.85 -8.32 -13.06
N ALA A 100 -21.96 -7.46 -12.05
CA ALA A 100 -23.18 -6.69 -11.81
C ALA A 100 -23.55 -5.79 -12.99
N GLN A 101 -22.57 -5.19 -13.67
CA GLN A 101 -22.81 -4.39 -14.89
C GLN A 101 -23.31 -5.24 -16.06
N ALA A 102 -22.82 -6.48 -16.19
CA ALA A 102 -23.22 -7.38 -17.29
C ALA A 102 -24.62 -7.96 -17.11
N LEU A 103 -25.18 -7.95 -15.91
CA LEU A 103 -26.53 -8.44 -15.63
C LEU A 103 -27.58 -7.42 -16.10
N PRO A 104 -28.75 -7.90 -16.63
CA PRO A 104 -29.81 -7.02 -17.08
C PRO A 104 -30.42 -6.24 -15.92
N ALA A 105 -30.63 -4.93 -16.14
CA ALA A 105 -31.29 -4.08 -15.16
C ALA A 105 -32.77 -4.48 -14.98
N ALA A 106 -33.29 -4.37 -13.76
CA ALA A 106 -34.72 -4.55 -13.51
C ALA A 106 -35.52 -3.44 -14.24
N GLY A 107 -36.66 -3.79 -14.82
CA GLY A 107 -37.42 -2.88 -15.69
C GLY A 107 -37.91 -1.59 -15.05
N PHE A 108 -37.94 -1.51 -13.72
CA PHE A 108 -38.30 -0.32 -12.95
C PHE A 108 -37.09 0.49 -12.46
N TRP A 109 -35.86 0.01 -12.69
CA TRP A 109 -34.64 0.64 -12.20
C TRP A 109 -33.94 1.42 -13.33
N ASP A 110 -33.86 2.73 -13.17
CA ASP A 110 -33.29 3.66 -14.13
C ASP A 110 -31.80 4.02 -13.87
N GLY A 111 -31.20 3.42 -12.84
CA GLY A 111 -29.85 3.72 -12.37
C GLY A 111 -28.70 3.12 -13.19
N GLN A 112 -28.95 2.31 -14.24
CA GLN A 112 -27.92 1.59 -14.99
C GLN A 112 -26.83 2.51 -15.55
N ALA A 113 -27.20 3.59 -16.20
CA ALA A 113 -26.23 4.53 -16.78
C ALA A 113 -25.36 5.25 -15.72
N ALA A 114 -25.93 5.52 -14.55
CA ALA A 114 -25.19 6.10 -13.42
C ALA A 114 -24.22 5.09 -12.81
N PHE A 115 -24.65 3.84 -12.65
CA PHE A 115 -23.83 2.73 -12.16
C PHE A 115 -22.61 2.50 -13.07
N GLU A 116 -22.84 2.40 -14.38
CA GLU A 116 -21.76 2.24 -15.37
C GLU A 116 -20.80 3.42 -15.40
N ARG A 117 -21.31 4.64 -15.28
CA ARG A 117 -20.48 5.84 -15.26
C ARG A 117 -19.58 5.94 -14.03
N ILE A 118 -20.04 5.46 -12.88
CA ILE A 118 -19.32 5.56 -11.61
C ILE A 118 -18.42 4.35 -11.41
N LEU A 119 -18.89 3.14 -11.70
CA LEU A 119 -18.21 1.91 -11.38
C LEU A 119 -17.62 1.19 -12.60
N GLY A 120 -17.92 1.68 -13.83
CA GLY A 120 -17.36 1.13 -15.06
C GLY A 120 -15.88 1.44 -15.20
N TYR A 121 -15.06 0.43 -15.06
CA TYR A 121 -13.61 0.56 -15.24
C TYR A 121 -13.22 0.28 -16.68
N ALA A 122 -12.47 1.19 -17.31
CA ALA A 122 -11.79 0.88 -18.55
C ALA A 122 -10.76 -0.24 -18.28
N PRO A 123 -10.80 -1.37 -19.00
CA PRO A 123 -9.94 -2.53 -18.71
C PRO A 123 -8.45 -2.19 -18.65
N ARG A 124 -8.01 -1.25 -19.49
CA ARG A 124 -6.62 -0.80 -19.52
C ARG A 124 -6.22 -0.02 -18.25
N LEU A 125 -7.10 0.86 -17.76
CA LEU A 125 -6.86 1.62 -16.52
C LEU A 125 -6.82 0.68 -15.30
N LEU A 126 -7.67 -0.33 -15.31
CA LEU A 126 -7.71 -1.35 -14.29
C LEU A 126 -6.41 -2.17 -14.25
N LEU A 127 -5.95 -2.65 -15.40
CA LEU A 127 -4.68 -3.35 -15.51
C LEU A 127 -3.51 -2.47 -15.05
N ALA A 128 -3.50 -1.20 -15.47
CA ALA A 128 -2.51 -0.23 -15.04
C ALA A 128 -2.48 -0.06 -13.52
N SER A 129 -3.66 0.08 -12.90
CA SER A 129 -3.79 0.22 -11.45
C SER A 129 -3.30 -1.02 -10.70
N PHE A 130 -3.64 -2.22 -11.15
CA PHE A 130 -3.18 -3.45 -10.52
C PHE A 130 -1.68 -3.67 -10.62
N LEU A 131 -1.09 -3.43 -11.79
CA LEU A 131 0.35 -3.56 -11.98
C LEU A 131 1.11 -2.50 -11.16
N ALA A 132 0.65 -1.25 -11.18
CA ALA A 132 1.25 -0.17 -10.41
C ALA A 132 1.19 -0.45 -8.90
N TYR A 133 0.04 -0.89 -8.39
CA TYR A 133 -0.12 -1.27 -7.00
C TYR A 133 0.89 -2.36 -6.59
N LEU A 134 0.96 -3.46 -7.34
CA LEU A 134 1.89 -4.54 -6.99
C LEU A 134 3.34 -4.06 -7.00
N VAL A 135 3.76 -3.36 -8.06
CA VAL A 135 5.14 -2.88 -8.15
C VAL A 135 5.43 -1.84 -7.06
N GLY A 136 4.55 -0.86 -6.87
CA GLY A 136 4.72 0.20 -5.89
C GLY A 136 4.80 -0.32 -4.46
N GLU A 137 3.83 -1.13 -4.04
CA GLU A 137 3.75 -1.66 -2.67
C GLU A 137 4.90 -2.63 -2.35
N PHE A 138 5.23 -3.55 -3.27
CA PHE A 138 6.34 -4.46 -3.03
C PHE A 138 7.68 -3.74 -2.93
N VAL A 139 7.92 -2.75 -3.79
CA VAL A 139 9.15 -1.97 -3.74
C VAL A 139 9.20 -1.11 -2.48
N ASN A 140 8.09 -0.45 -2.12
CA ASN A 140 8.00 0.31 -0.87
C ASN A 140 8.33 -0.57 0.34
N ALA A 141 7.65 -1.71 0.49
CA ALA A 141 7.87 -2.64 1.60
C ALA A 141 9.31 -3.20 1.61
N TYR A 142 9.87 -3.54 0.44
CA TYR A 142 11.25 -4.00 0.32
C TYR A 142 12.25 -2.92 0.76
N VAL A 143 12.13 -1.71 0.24
CA VAL A 143 13.06 -0.60 0.56
C VAL A 143 12.96 -0.26 2.04
N LEU A 144 11.75 -0.16 2.60
CA LEU A 144 11.54 0.13 4.02
C LEU A 144 12.20 -0.92 4.92
N ALA A 145 11.98 -2.21 4.64
CA ALA A 145 12.58 -3.32 5.40
C ALA A 145 14.11 -3.31 5.30
N ARG A 146 14.68 -3.07 4.11
CA ARG A 146 16.14 -2.98 3.91
C ARG A 146 16.73 -1.76 4.61
N MET A 147 16.09 -0.61 4.53
CA MET A 147 16.52 0.59 5.22
C MET A 147 16.45 0.43 6.75
N LYS A 148 15.45 -0.29 7.28
CA LYS A 148 15.37 -0.61 8.71
C LYS A 148 16.59 -1.38 9.21
N ILE A 149 17.06 -2.37 8.45
CA ILE A 149 18.27 -3.13 8.76
C ILE A 149 19.50 -2.19 8.71
N LEU A 150 19.67 -1.43 7.63
CA LEU A 150 20.82 -0.54 7.42
C LEU A 150 20.91 0.55 8.51
N THR A 151 19.78 1.12 8.91
CA THR A 151 19.71 2.17 9.94
C THR A 151 19.72 1.61 11.36
N ARG A 152 19.72 0.27 11.52
CA ARG A 152 19.60 -0.41 12.83
C ARG A 152 18.38 0.07 13.61
N GLY A 153 17.26 0.27 12.92
CA GLY A 153 16.00 0.78 13.49
C GLY A 153 15.96 2.27 13.84
N ARG A 154 17.06 3.01 13.60
CA ARG A 154 17.12 4.46 13.84
C ARG A 154 16.42 5.24 12.72
N TRP A 155 16.00 6.47 13.01
CA TRP A 155 15.44 7.42 12.04
C TRP A 155 14.31 6.85 11.17
N LEU A 156 13.19 6.51 11.80
CA LEU A 156 12.01 5.99 11.11
C LEU A 156 11.61 6.87 9.90
N TRP A 157 11.66 8.19 10.03
CA TRP A 157 11.28 9.13 8.98
C TRP A 157 12.10 8.99 7.69
N THR A 158 13.40 8.69 7.79
CA THR A 158 14.24 8.54 6.60
C THR A 158 13.85 7.32 5.78
N ARG A 159 13.46 6.23 6.45
CA ARG A 159 13.08 5.01 5.77
C ARG A 159 11.63 5.01 5.27
N THR A 160 10.69 5.62 6.00
CA THR A 160 9.33 5.83 5.50
C THR A 160 9.34 6.75 4.26
N ILE A 161 9.91 7.95 4.36
CA ILE A 161 10.00 8.86 3.21
C ILE A 161 10.84 8.25 2.08
N GLY A 162 11.97 7.61 2.39
CA GLY A 162 12.84 7.01 1.38
C GLY A 162 12.18 5.85 0.62
N SER A 163 11.48 4.96 1.31
CA SER A 163 10.74 3.85 0.68
C SER A 163 9.60 4.37 -0.18
N THR A 164 8.87 5.37 0.31
CA THR A 164 7.80 6.02 -0.44
C THR A 164 8.28 6.68 -1.71
N LEU A 165 9.36 7.47 -1.65
CA LEU A 165 9.90 8.11 -2.85
C LEU A 165 10.17 7.09 -3.97
N VAL A 166 10.74 5.93 -3.63
CA VAL A 166 11.04 4.88 -4.60
C VAL A 166 9.77 4.13 -5.03
N GLY A 167 8.94 3.70 -4.07
CA GLY A 167 7.70 2.98 -4.34
C GLY A 167 6.72 3.78 -5.19
N GLN A 168 6.49 5.06 -4.83
CA GLN A 168 5.57 5.94 -5.56
C GLN A 168 6.10 6.36 -6.93
N LEU A 169 7.42 6.45 -7.11
CA LEU A 169 7.99 6.68 -8.43
C LEU A 169 7.65 5.52 -9.36
N LEU A 170 7.90 4.30 -8.94
CA LEU A 170 7.63 3.11 -9.75
C LEU A 170 6.13 2.90 -9.97
N ASP A 171 5.29 3.10 -8.95
CA ASP A 171 3.83 3.11 -9.10
C ASP A 171 3.38 4.10 -10.18
N SER A 172 3.86 5.35 -10.11
CA SER A 172 3.50 6.39 -11.08
C SER A 172 4.01 6.08 -12.48
N VAL A 173 5.23 5.58 -12.62
CA VAL A 173 5.80 5.17 -13.91
C VAL A 173 4.97 4.05 -14.52
N VAL A 174 4.67 2.99 -13.77
CA VAL A 174 3.90 1.85 -14.26
C VAL A 174 2.48 2.26 -14.61
N PHE A 175 1.80 2.97 -13.70
CA PHE A 175 0.42 3.39 -13.91
C PHE A 175 0.28 4.26 -15.17
N VAL A 176 1.01 5.37 -15.23
CA VAL A 176 0.89 6.35 -16.34
C VAL A 176 1.32 5.72 -17.67
N THR A 177 2.38 4.90 -17.67
CA THR A 177 2.84 4.25 -18.90
C THR A 177 1.82 3.24 -19.40
N VAL A 178 1.34 2.32 -18.55
CA VAL A 178 0.36 1.30 -18.97
C VAL A 178 -0.98 1.92 -19.35
N ALA A 179 -1.45 2.92 -18.57
CA ALA A 179 -2.72 3.58 -18.83
C ALA A 179 -2.73 4.42 -20.10
N PHE A 180 -1.65 5.17 -20.39
CA PHE A 180 -1.69 6.27 -21.35
C PHE A 180 -0.62 6.21 -22.46
N ALA A 181 0.29 5.22 -22.49
CA ALA A 181 1.24 5.07 -23.59
C ALA A 181 0.49 4.87 -24.92
N GLY A 182 0.90 5.64 -25.95
CA GLY A 182 0.23 5.68 -27.24
C GLY A 182 -1.07 6.52 -27.29
N VAL A 183 -1.52 7.07 -26.15
CA VAL A 183 -2.68 7.98 -26.05
C VAL A 183 -2.20 9.41 -25.84
N LEU A 184 -1.22 9.60 -24.94
CA LEU A 184 -0.66 10.91 -24.63
C LEU A 184 0.74 11.10 -25.28
N PRO A 185 1.11 12.33 -25.68
CA PRO A 185 2.47 12.63 -26.11
C PRO A 185 3.52 12.31 -25.03
N PRO A 186 4.74 11.87 -25.39
CA PRO A 186 5.78 11.50 -24.42
C PRO A 186 6.09 12.58 -23.36
N ALA A 187 6.14 13.84 -23.76
CA ALA A 187 6.38 14.95 -22.83
C ALA A 187 5.26 15.09 -21.78
N VAL A 188 4.02 14.85 -22.16
CA VAL A 188 2.85 14.88 -21.25
C VAL A 188 2.89 13.69 -20.30
N LEU A 189 3.29 12.50 -20.78
CA LEU A 189 3.48 11.32 -19.94
C LEU A 189 4.51 11.57 -18.83
N VAL A 190 5.69 12.10 -19.20
CA VAL A 190 6.74 12.42 -18.22
C VAL A 190 6.24 13.43 -17.19
N THR A 191 5.57 14.48 -17.63
CA THR A 191 5.00 15.48 -16.72
C THR A 191 3.97 14.86 -15.78
N ALA A 192 3.07 14.00 -16.29
CA ALA A 192 2.07 13.30 -15.48
C ALA A 192 2.70 12.39 -14.43
N ILE A 193 3.77 11.65 -14.78
CA ILE A 193 4.53 10.82 -13.85
C ILE A 193 5.13 11.68 -12.73
N LEU A 194 5.82 12.76 -13.08
CA LEU A 194 6.47 13.63 -12.09
C LEU A 194 5.48 14.30 -11.15
N VAL A 195 4.38 14.84 -11.69
CA VAL A 195 3.33 15.50 -10.88
C VAL A 195 2.67 14.49 -9.92
N GLN A 196 2.32 13.31 -10.43
CA GLN A 196 1.71 12.27 -9.60
C GLN A 196 2.66 11.78 -8.50
N TRP A 197 3.92 11.52 -8.86
CA TRP A 197 4.95 11.12 -7.91
C TRP A 197 5.18 12.16 -6.81
N LEU A 198 5.39 13.43 -7.17
CA LEU A 198 5.63 14.50 -6.22
C LEU A 198 4.42 14.73 -5.29
N ALA A 199 3.20 14.73 -5.85
CA ALA A 199 1.98 14.93 -5.07
C ALA A 199 1.80 13.81 -4.02
N LYS A 200 1.94 12.54 -4.44
CA LYS A 200 1.84 11.39 -3.53
C LYS A 200 2.93 11.41 -2.46
N SER A 201 4.19 11.68 -2.86
CA SER A 201 5.32 11.72 -1.93
C SER A 201 5.23 12.87 -0.93
N ALA A 202 4.80 14.06 -1.36
CA ALA A 202 4.59 15.20 -0.47
C ALA A 202 3.48 14.92 0.54
N TYR A 203 2.42 14.25 0.10
CA TYR A 203 1.33 13.87 0.99
C TYR A 203 1.80 12.90 2.08
N GLU A 204 2.57 11.89 1.73
CA GLU A 204 3.07 10.91 2.68
C GLU A 204 4.12 11.51 3.64
N ALA A 205 4.97 12.40 3.14
CA ALA A 205 5.86 13.17 4.01
C ALA A 205 5.08 13.96 5.06
N ALA A 206 3.96 14.57 4.69
CA ALA A 206 3.07 15.27 5.63
C ALA A 206 2.38 14.31 6.62
N ALA A 207 2.10 13.06 6.22
CA ALA A 207 1.50 12.04 7.07
C ALA A 207 2.52 11.32 7.99
N THR A 208 3.82 11.47 7.75
CA THR A 208 4.89 10.80 8.53
C THR A 208 4.77 10.96 10.06
N PRO A 209 4.41 12.12 10.63
CA PRO A 209 4.22 12.23 12.09
C PRO A 209 3.15 11.29 12.64
N LEU A 210 2.06 11.08 11.87
CA LEU A 210 1.01 10.13 12.24
C LEU A 210 1.52 8.69 12.17
N THR A 211 2.28 8.35 11.12
CA THR A 211 2.95 7.05 10.99
C THR A 211 3.84 6.76 12.21
N TYR A 212 4.63 7.73 12.66
CA TYR A 212 5.45 7.62 13.88
C TYR A 212 4.61 7.27 15.11
N TRP A 213 3.53 7.99 15.30
CA TRP A 213 2.67 7.79 16.46
C TRP A 213 2.05 6.36 16.44
N VAL A 214 1.54 5.92 15.30
CA VAL A 214 0.93 4.58 15.13
C VAL A 214 1.97 3.49 15.34
N VAL A 215 3.12 3.56 14.66
CA VAL A 215 4.20 2.56 14.76
C VAL A 215 4.71 2.43 16.19
N ASN A 216 5.03 3.54 16.85
CA ASN A 216 5.55 3.52 18.21
C ASN A 216 4.51 2.99 19.21
N THR A 217 3.24 3.33 19.01
CA THR A 217 2.16 2.84 19.87
C THR A 217 1.99 1.33 19.73
N LEU A 218 2.02 0.81 18.50
CA LEU A 218 1.88 -0.63 18.24
C LEU A 218 3.09 -1.41 18.76
N LYS A 219 4.32 -0.95 18.48
CA LYS A 219 5.54 -1.59 18.98
C LYS A 219 5.54 -1.69 20.52
N ARG A 220 5.08 -0.64 21.21
CA ARG A 220 4.99 -0.63 22.69
C ARG A 220 3.90 -1.56 23.22
N ARG A 221 2.72 -1.61 22.56
CA ARG A 221 1.59 -2.40 23.02
C ARG A 221 1.75 -3.90 22.75
N GLU A 222 2.34 -4.25 21.62
CA GLU A 222 2.47 -5.65 21.20
C GLU A 222 3.85 -6.23 21.54
N GLY A 223 4.83 -5.41 21.87
CA GLY A 223 6.19 -5.87 22.13
C GLY A 223 6.89 -6.43 20.89
N ILE A 224 6.40 -6.10 19.68
CA ILE A 224 6.88 -6.62 18.40
C ILE A 224 7.68 -5.55 17.68
N ASP A 225 8.87 -5.93 17.23
CA ASP A 225 9.74 -5.12 16.35
C ASP A 225 10.57 -6.04 15.45
N VAL A 226 10.00 -6.45 14.32
CA VAL A 226 10.62 -7.43 13.42
C VAL A 226 11.71 -6.80 12.58
N TYR A 227 12.87 -7.48 12.51
CA TYR A 227 13.97 -7.15 11.60
C TYR A 227 14.16 -8.27 10.58
N ASP A 228 14.06 -7.94 9.31
CA ASP A 228 14.08 -8.88 8.17
C ASP A 228 15.50 -9.30 7.77
N ILE A 229 16.34 -9.72 8.74
CA ILE A 229 17.77 -10.03 8.51
C ILE A 229 17.94 -11.28 7.65
N GLN A 230 17.07 -12.28 7.83
CA GLN A 230 17.11 -13.57 7.11
C GLN A 230 15.89 -13.78 6.22
N THR A 231 15.13 -12.73 5.94
CA THR A 231 13.90 -12.79 5.18
C THR A 231 14.19 -12.95 3.69
N ASP A 232 13.50 -13.86 3.03
CA ASP A 232 13.47 -13.96 1.58
C ASP A 232 12.55 -12.86 1.01
N PHE A 233 13.17 -11.90 0.30
CA PHE A 233 12.46 -10.75 -0.27
C PHE A 233 11.77 -11.06 -1.62
N ASN A 234 11.71 -12.30 -2.06
CA ASN A 234 11.00 -12.66 -3.27
C ASN A 234 9.49 -12.38 -3.11
N PRO A 235 8.88 -11.46 -3.90
CA PRO A 235 7.47 -11.09 -3.77
C PRO A 235 6.51 -12.24 -4.10
N LEU A 236 6.94 -13.22 -4.90
CA LEU A 236 6.11 -14.36 -5.33
C LEU A 236 6.06 -15.49 -4.29
N LYS A 237 6.97 -15.51 -3.32
CA LYS A 237 7.06 -16.57 -2.33
C LYS A 237 6.17 -16.29 -1.13
N VAL A 238 4.87 -16.54 -1.26
CA VAL A 238 3.86 -16.22 -0.24
C VAL A 238 3.95 -17.15 0.98
N ARG A 239 4.45 -18.38 0.81
CA ARG A 239 4.70 -19.33 1.90
C ARG A 239 6.19 -19.33 2.23
N GLY A 240 6.54 -18.98 3.44
CA GLY A 240 7.88 -19.12 4.00
C GLY A 240 8.10 -20.49 4.56
#